data_465f7aae4650921e508fd70cde81a7bc
#
_entry.id   465f7aae4650921e508fd70cde81a7bc
#
_cell.length_a   1.000
_cell.length_b   1.000
_cell.length_c   1.000
_cell.angle_alpha   90.00
_cell.angle_beta   90.00
_cell.angle_gamma   90.00
#
_symmetry.space_group_name_H-M   'P 1'
#
loop_
_entity.id
_entity.type
_entity.pdbx_description
1 polymer ?
#
loop_
_entity_poly.entity_id
_entity_poly.type
_entity_poly.pdbx_seq_one_letter_code
_entity_poly.pdbx_strand_id
1 'polypeptide(L)'
;MKLTHTMIFMFVGSFIIQYFLMPPVMVNSIKDITNNVSKAYSAIIMGLSMVIIEIMMHDHQYGVMSFNWYAILFSLIALFIYLYRKQVGINDKQYLEGMLEHHSMSLLSSEEILKKTNDYNIAKLAKNIIQTQTDEIRDMRKILKNKPV
;
A
#
# COMPACT_ATOMS: atom_id res chain seq x y z
N MET A 1 0.86 -29.80 -7.35
CA MET A 1 0.61 -29.21 -6.00
C MET A 1 -0.90 -29.03 -5.87
N LYS A 2 -1.50 -29.19 -4.67
CA LYS A 2 -2.96 -28.97 -4.54
C LYS A 2 -3.26 -27.49 -4.71
N LEU A 3 -4.31 -27.12 -5.45
CA LEU A 3 -4.73 -25.73 -5.69
C LEU A 3 -4.72 -24.87 -4.39
N THR A 4 -5.21 -25.44 -3.29
CA THR A 4 -5.23 -24.74 -1.99
C THR A 4 -3.84 -24.31 -1.51
N HIS A 5 -2.81 -25.13 -1.75
CA HIS A 5 -1.44 -24.78 -1.33
C HIS A 5 -0.87 -23.65 -2.20
N THR A 6 -1.14 -23.65 -3.52
CA THR A 6 -0.71 -22.56 -4.40
C THR A 6 -1.43 -21.26 -4.05
N MET A 7 -2.73 -21.31 -3.76
CA MET A 7 -3.51 -20.14 -3.30
C MET A 7 -2.91 -19.51 -2.04
N ILE A 8 -2.59 -20.33 -1.01
CA ILE A 8 -1.97 -19.85 0.24
C ILE A 8 -0.60 -19.25 -0.05
N PHE A 9 0.21 -19.92 -0.87
CA PHE A 9 1.55 -19.42 -1.22
C PHE A 9 1.48 -18.09 -1.95
N MET A 10 0.58 -17.94 -2.92
CA MET A 10 0.36 -16.70 -3.66
C MET A 10 -0.13 -15.57 -2.75
N PHE A 11 -1.07 -15.87 -1.84
CA PHE A 11 -1.55 -14.88 -0.89
C PHE A 11 -0.44 -14.38 0.03
N VAL A 12 0.24 -15.30 0.71
CA VAL A 12 1.28 -14.97 1.70
C VAL A 12 2.47 -14.27 1.03
N GLY A 13 2.93 -14.78 -0.13
CA GLY A 13 4.03 -14.17 -0.87
C GLY A 13 3.70 -12.73 -1.30
N SER A 14 2.52 -12.52 -1.87
CA SER A 14 2.08 -11.18 -2.30
C SER A 14 1.88 -10.23 -1.13
N PHE A 15 1.32 -10.73 -0.02
CA PHE A 15 1.18 -9.93 1.20
C PHE A 15 2.54 -9.47 1.74
N ILE A 16 3.52 -10.38 1.83
CA ILE A 16 4.87 -10.05 2.30
C ILE A 16 5.54 -9.02 1.39
N ILE A 17 5.44 -9.20 0.08
CA ILE A 17 6.01 -8.25 -0.89
C ILE A 17 5.36 -6.87 -0.71
N GLN A 18 4.05 -6.79 -0.69
CA GLN A 18 3.33 -5.51 -0.60
C GLN A 18 3.54 -4.81 0.75
N TYR A 19 3.56 -5.57 1.85
CA TYR A 19 3.64 -5.00 3.18
C TYR A 19 5.06 -4.64 3.62
N PHE A 20 6.05 -5.47 3.27
CA PHE A 20 7.42 -5.33 3.76
C PHE A 20 8.42 -4.88 2.70
N LEU A 21 8.31 -5.36 1.45
CA LEU A 21 9.28 -5.08 0.41
C LEU A 21 9.01 -3.76 -0.32
N MET A 22 7.73 -3.45 -0.59
CA MET A 22 7.39 -2.25 -1.35
C MET A 22 7.65 -0.94 -0.61
N PRO A 23 7.35 -0.79 0.70
CA PRO A 23 7.59 0.48 1.39
C PRO A 23 9.04 0.98 1.34
N PRO A 24 10.09 0.16 1.58
CA PRO A 24 11.49 0.60 1.43
C PRO A 24 11.85 1.12 0.04
N VAL A 25 11.18 0.62 -1.00
CA VAL A 25 11.40 1.05 -2.39
C VAL A 25 10.73 2.40 -2.68
N MET A 26 9.63 2.69 -2.01
CA MET A 26 8.76 3.82 -2.33
C MET A 26 9.01 5.07 -1.49
N VAL A 27 9.48 4.92 -0.24
CA VAL A 27 9.67 6.06 0.69
C VAL A 27 11.00 6.76 0.47
N ASN A 28 11.05 8.06 0.77
CA ASN A 28 12.29 8.84 0.71
C ASN A 28 13.27 8.46 1.84
N SER A 29 12.74 8.08 3.01
CA SER A 29 13.56 7.65 4.15
C SER A 29 12.99 6.39 4.78
N ILE A 30 13.86 5.39 5.02
CA ILE A 30 13.49 4.14 5.72
C ILE A 30 12.90 4.42 7.12
N LYS A 31 13.25 5.55 7.74
CA LYS A 31 12.69 5.99 9.04
C LYS A 31 11.21 6.36 8.98
N ASP A 32 10.67 6.54 7.79
CA ASP A 32 9.27 6.89 7.56
C ASP A 32 8.38 5.66 7.35
N ILE A 33 8.98 4.48 7.29
CA ILE A 33 8.22 3.22 7.19
C ILE A 33 7.51 2.97 8.53
N THR A 34 6.20 2.75 8.45
CA THR A 34 5.34 2.54 9.61
C THR A 34 4.55 1.24 9.49
N ASN A 35 4.03 0.77 10.62
CA ASN A 35 3.14 -0.40 10.67
C ASN A 35 1.70 0.10 10.85
N ASN A 36 1.06 0.50 9.76
CA ASN A 36 -0.30 1.03 9.79
C ASN A 36 -1.33 0.06 9.18
N VAL A 37 -2.58 0.17 9.65
CA VAL A 37 -3.69 -0.69 9.24
C VAL A 37 -4.06 -0.49 7.77
N SER A 38 -3.95 0.75 7.24
CA SER A 38 -4.24 1.02 5.83
C SER A 38 -3.33 0.21 4.91
N LYS A 39 -2.03 0.12 5.24
CA LYS A 39 -1.05 -0.69 4.52
C LYS A 39 -1.41 -2.18 4.58
N ALA A 40 -1.86 -2.67 5.74
CA ALA A 40 -2.31 -4.05 5.86
C ALA A 40 -3.52 -4.35 4.96
N TYR A 41 -4.50 -3.46 4.89
CA TYR A 41 -5.64 -3.63 3.99
C TYR A 41 -5.21 -3.68 2.52
N SER A 42 -4.33 -2.79 2.08
CA SER A 42 -3.82 -2.81 0.69
C SER A 42 -3.04 -4.09 0.38
N ALA A 43 -2.25 -4.58 1.33
CA ALA A 43 -1.52 -5.84 1.17
C ALA A 43 -2.45 -7.07 1.10
N ILE A 44 -3.54 -7.08 1.88
CA ILE A 44 -4.58 -8.13 1.80
C ILE A 44 -5.28 -8.11 0.44
N ILE A 45 -5.69 -6.92 -0.03
CA ILE A 45 -6.32 -6.77 -1.35
C ILE A 45 -5.39 -7.30 -2.45
N MET A 46 -4.11 -6.96 -2.39
CA MET A 46 -3.11 -7.46 -3.34
C MET A 46 -2.98 -8.99 -3.28
N GLY A 47 -2.88 -9.55 -2.06
CA GLY A 47 -2.81 -11.00 -1.86
C GLY A 47 -4.02 -11.74 -2.42
N LEU A 48 -5.24 -11.25 -2.14
CA LEU A 48 -6.48 -11.81 -2.68
C LEU A 48 -6.55 -11.72 -4.21
N SER A 49 -6.08 -10.61 -4.78
CA SER A 49 -6.03 -10.43 -6.24
C SER A 49 -5.10 -11.45 -6.90
N MET A 50 -3.95 -11.73 -6.28
CA MET A 50 -3.01 -12.76 -6.78
C MET A 50 -3.59 -14.17 -6.68
N VAL A 51 -4.40 -14.46 -5.66
CA VAL A 51 -5.13 -15.74 -5.56
C VAL A 51 -6.15 -15.89 -6.71
N ILE A 52 -6.84 -14.80 -7.09
CA ILE A 52 -7.75 -14.85 -8.25
C ILE A 52 -6.98 -15.23 -9.52
N ILE A 53 -5.83 -14.61 -9.76
CA ILE A 53 -4.99 -14.92 -10.93
C ILE A 53 -4.57 -16.40 -10.92
N GLU A 54 -4.18 -16.93 -9.76
CA GLU A 54 -3.82 -18.35 -9.62
C GLU A 54 -4.99 -19.27 -9.97
N ILE A 55 -6.20 -18.96 -9.49
CA ILE A 55 -7.39 -19.74 -9.82
C ILE A 55 -7.72 -19.64 -11.31
N MET A 56 -7.59 -18.47 -11.92
CA MET A 56 -7.79 -18.30 -13.36
C MET A 56 -6.82 -19.17 -14.19
N MET A 57 -5.55 -19.21 -13.78
CA MET A 57 -4.56 -20.06 -14.44
C MET A 57 -4.89 -21.53 -14.28
N HIS A 58 -5.26 -21.95 -13.07
CA HIS A 58 -5.69 -23.33 -12.79
C HIS A 58 -6.91 -23.71 -13.63
N ASP A 59 -7.95 -22.90 -13.62
CA ASP A 59 -9.20 -23.18 -14.34
C ASP A 59 -8.98 -23.26 -15.86
N HIS A 60 -8.12 -22.37 -16.39
CA HIS A 60 -7.73 -22.43 -17.79
C HIS A 60 -6.97 -23.73 -18.14
N GLN A 61 -6.04 -24.15 -17.27
CA GLN A 61 -5.22 -25.36 -17.48
C GLN A 61 -6.05 -26.65 -17.44
N TYR A 62 -7.04 -26.73 -16.55
CA TYR A 62 -7.82 -27.95 -16.33
C TYR A 62 -9.21 -27.93 -17.00
N GLY A 63 -9.56 -26.85 -17.70
CA GLY A 63 -10.87 -26.71 -18.36
C GLY A 63 -12.06 -26.70 -17.38
N VAL A 64 -11.86 -26.20 -16.16
CA VAL A 64 -12.88 -26.14 -15.10
C VAL A 64 -13.23 -24.70 -14.79
N MET A 65 -14.29 -24.48 -14.01
CA MET A 65 -14.67 -23.15 -13.54
C MET A 65 -14.96 -23.16 -12.05
N SER A 66 -14.09 -22.54 -11.28
CA SER A 66 -14.16 -22.50 -9.81
C SER A 66 -15.04 -21.35 -9.31
N PHE A 67 -16.31 -21.29 -9.75
CA PHE A 67 -17.22 -20.17 -9.52
C PHE A 67 -17.36 -19.77 -8.06
N ASN A 68 -17.41 -20.73 -7.15
CA ASN A 68 -17.52 -20.46 -5.70
C ASN A 68 -16.31 -19.70 -5.17
N TRP A 69 -15.10 -20.03 -5.63
CA TRP A 69 -13.88 -19.31 -5.23
C TRP A 69 -13.90 -17.87 -5.73
N TYR A 70 -14.31 -17.63 -6.97
CA TYR A 70 -14.43 -16.26 -7.48
C TYR A 70 -15.43 -15.44 -6.67
N ALA A 71 -16.62 -15.98 -6.38
CA ALA A 71 -17.62 -15.29 -5.59
C ALA A 71 -17.11 -14.90 -4.19
N ILE A 72 -16.43 -15.83 -3.50
CA ILE A 72 -15.84 -15.57 -2.18
C ILE A 72 -14.75 -14.50 -2.25
N LEU A 73 -13.80 -14.63 -3.19
CA LEU A 73 -12.66 -13.72 -3.29
C LEU A 73 -13.07 -12.31 -3.69
N PHE A 74 -13.99 -12.15 -4.66
CA PHE A 74 -14.52 -10.84 -5.01
C PHE A 74 -15.28 -10.19 -3.86
N SER A 75 -16.05 -10.96 -3.09
CA SER A 75 -16.75 -10.47 -1.89
C SER A 75 -15.75 -10.02 -0.82
N LEU A 76 -14.67 -10.77 -0.58
CA LEU A 76 -13.60 -10.38 0.35
C LEU A 76 -12.87 -9.12 -0.12
N ILE A 77 -12.51 -9.04 -1.40
CA ILE A 77 -11.87 -7.82 -1.95
C ILE A 77 -12.79 -6.62 -1.77
N ALA A 78 -14.08 -6.72 -2.10
CA ALA A 78 -15.05 -5.65 -1.90
C ALA A 78 -15.14 -5.21 -0.43
N LEU A 79 -15.13 -6.18 0.51
CA LEU A 79 -15.11 -5.91 1.93
C LEU A 79 -13.85 -5.13 2.33
N PHE A 80 -12.64 -5.59 1.94
CA PHE A 80 -11.40 -4.91 2.31
C PHE A 80 -11.25 -3.54 1.63
N ILE A 81 -11.75 -3.36 0.41
CA ILE A 81 -11.87 -2.04 -0.22
C ILE A 81 -12.78 -1.12 0.60
N TYR A 82 -13.93 -1.62 1.08
CA TYR A 82 -14.82 -0.85 1.94
C TYR A 82 -14.15 -0.45 3.25
N LEU A 83 -13.48 -1.40 3.95
CA LEU A 83 -12.77 -1.14 5.19
C LEU A 83 -11.66 -0.09 5.00
N TYR A 84 -10.89 -0.20 3.92
CA TYR A 84 -9.86 0.77 3.55
C TYR A 84 -10.44 2.16 3.28
N ARG A 85 -11.47 2.26 2.45
CA ARG A 85 -12.07 3.56 2.08
C ARG A 85 -12.80 4.24 3.23
N LYS A 86 -13.34 3.48 4.16
CA LYS A 86 -14.01 4.00 5.36
C LYS A 86 -13.08 4.14 6.55
N GLN A 87 -11.80 3.84 6.38
CA GLN A 87 -10.77 3.94 7.42
C GLN A 87 -11.17 3.20 8.71
N VAL A 88 -11.82 2.04 8.56
CA VAL A 88 -12.31 1.25 9.70
C VAL A 88 -11.12 0.73 10.51
N GLY A 89 -11.17 0.87 11.85
CA GLY A 89 -10.10 0.47 12.76
C GLY A 89 -8.86 1.36 12.73
N ILE A 90 -8.92 2.52 12.04
CA ILE A 90 -7.83 3.49 11.99
C ILE A 90 -8.11 4.59 13.00
N ASN A 91 -7.26 4.67 14.01
CA ASN A 91 -7.24 5.75 14.99
C ASN A 91 -6.28 6.87 14.55
N ASP A 92 -6.22 7.97 15.33
CA ASP A 92 -5.36 9.13 15.03
C ASP A 92 -3.89 8.76 14.83
N LYS A 93 -3.35 7.81 15.62
CA LYS A 93 -1.96 7.36 15.50
C LYS A 93 -1.77 6.62 14.17
N GLN A 94 -2.65 5.67 13.87
CA GLN A 94 -2.62 4.91 12.61
C GLN A 94 -2.79 5.82 11.38
N TYR A 95 -3.62 6.85 11.49
CA TYR A 95 -3.77 7.88 10.45
C TYR A 95 -2.45 8.63 10.23
N LEU A 96 -1.83 9.16 11.30
CA LEU A 96 -0.57 9.89 11.18
C LEU A 96 0.58 9.02 10.66
N GLU A 97 0.66 7.76 11.11
CA GLU A 97 1.63 6.79 10.62
C GLU A 97 1.46 6.52 9.11
N GLY A 98 0.23 6.34 8.65
CA GLY A 98 -0.08 6.14 7.24
C GLY A 98 0.24 7.37 6.39
N MET A 99 -0.13 8.57 6.88
CA MET A 99 0.15 9.84 6.20
C MET A 99 1.65 10.14 6.13
N LEU A 100 2.42 9.83 7.18
CA LEU A 100 3.87 10.02 7.20
C LEU A 100 4.55 9.20 6.10
N GLU A 101 4.18 7.93 5.96
CA GLU A 101 4.69 7.06 4.89
C GLU A 101 4.30 7.57 3.50
N HIS A 102 3.03 8.01 3.33
CA HIS A 102 2.52 8.55 2.06
C HIS A 102 3.24 9.84 1.64
N HIS A 103 3.49 10.77 2.58
CA HIS A 103 4.20 12.01 2.32
C HIS A 103 5.67 11.74 1.96
N SER A 104 6.30 10.75 2.59
CA SER A 104 7.67 10.34 2.25
C SER A 104 7.77 9.80 0.81
N MET A 105 6.76 9.10 0.31
CA MET A 105 6.69 8.68 -1.11
C MET A 105 6.59 9.89 -2.05
N SER A 106 5.83 10.90 -1.68
CA SER A 106 5.69 12.14 -2.45
C SER A 106 7.02 12.92 -2.51
N LEU A 107 7.78 12.94 -1.41
CA LEU A 107 9.11 13.55 -1.37
C LEU A 107 10.06 12.88 -2.37
N LEU A 108 10.19 11.55 -2.32
CA LEU A 108 11.04 10.80 -3.24
C LEU A 108 10.74 11.15 -4.69
N SER A 109 9.46 11.08 -5.07
CA SER A 109 9.03 11.35 -6.44
C SER A 109 9.34 12.79 -6.88
N SER A 110 9.12 13.76 -5.97
CA SER A 110 9.31 15.18 -6.27
C SER A 110 10.79 15.57 -6.34
N GLU A 111 11.63 14.99 -5.49
CA GLU A 111 13.08 15.17 -5.54
C GLU A 111 13.68 14.59 -6.83
N GLU A 112 13.22 13.42 -7.25
CA GLU A 112 13.73 12.77 -8.46
C GLU A 112 13.26 13.44 -9.75
N ILE A 113 12.02 13.92 -9.83
CA ILE A 113 11.55 14.65 -11.01
C ILE A 113 12.26 16.00 -11.13
N LEU A 114 12.56 16.67 -10.01
CA LEU A 114 13.25 17.95 -10.01
C LEU A 114 14.65 17.87 -10.63
N LYS A 115 15.32 16.72 -10.55
CA LYS A 115 16.64 16.47 -11.17
C LYS A 115 16.58 16.30 -12.69
N LYS A 116 15.39 16.02 -13.25
CA LYS A 116 15.21 15.59 -14.65
C LYS A 116 14.41 16.59 -15.48
N THR A 117 13.52 17.36 -14.85
CA THR A 117 12.62 18.25 -15.58
C THR A 117 13.32 19.54 -16.03
N ASN A 118 13.04 19.93 -17.28
CA ASN A 118 13.40 21.25 -17.83
C ASN A 118 12.18 22.20 -17.85
N ASP A 119 11.00 21.74 -17.45
CA ASP A 119 9.79 22.54 -17.40
C ASP A 119 9.75 23.37 -16.11
N TYR A 120 9.67 24.70 -16.27
CA TYR A 120 9.62 25.62 -15.13
C TYR A 120 8.44 25.39 -14.20
N ASN A 121 7.25 25.09 -14.74
CA ASN A 121 6.04 24.89 -13.92
C ASN A 121 6.12 23.60 -13.13
N ILE A 122 6.63 22.52 -13.74
CA ILE A 122 6.88 21.24 -13.05
C ILE A 122 7.94 21.42 -11.98
N ALA A 123 9.04 22.10 -12.27
CA ALA A 123 10.09 22.37 -11.28
C ALA A 123 9.59 23.20 -10.10
N LYS A 124 8.77 24.23 -10.38
CA LYS A 124 8.14 25.05 -9.33
C LYS A 124 7.19 24.25 -8.46
N LEU A 125 6.33 23.42 -9.08
CA LEU A 125 5.41 22.55 -8.34
C LEU A 125 6.16 21.53 -7.47
N ALA A 126 7.16 20.86 -8.02
CA ALA A 126 7.96 19.88 -7.27
C ALA A 126 8.67 20.52 -6.06
N LYS A 127 9.24 21.73 -6.19
CA LYS A 127 9.82 22.47 -5.06
C LYS A 127 8.80 22.78 -3.98
N ASN A 128 7.60 23.20 -4.35
CA ASN A 128 6.53 23.48 -3.39
C ASN A 128 6.09 22.21 -2.66
N ILE A 129 5.95 21.08 -3.38
CA ILE A 129 5.62 19.78 -2.78
C ILE A 129 6.71 19.38 -1.78
N ILE A 130 7.98 19.44 -2.16
CA ILE A 130 9.10 19.10 -1.28
C ILE A 130 9.04 19.91 0.01
N GLN A 131 8.86 21.23 -0.07
CA GLN A 131 8.79 22.09 1.11
C GLN A 131 7.60 21.73 1.99
N THR A 132 6.41 21.66 1.43
CA THR A 132 5.17 21.37 2.18
C THR A 132 5.22 20.00 2.85
N GLN A 133 5.60 18.95 2.08
CA GLN A 133 5.64 17.59 2.60
C GLN A 133 6.72 17.42 3.69
N THR A 134 7.85 18.11 3.57
CA THR A 134 8.89 18.10 4.61
C THR A 134 8.38 18.72 5.92
N ASP A 135 7.68 19.84 5.84
CA ASP A 135 7.10 20.51 7.01
C ASP A 135 6.01 19.64 7.66
N GLU A 136 5.13 19.05 6.87
CA GLU A 136 4.05 18.17 7.35
C GLU A 136 4.60 16.89 8.00
N ILE A 137 5.62 16.25 7.43
CA ILE A 137 6.31 15.08 8.02
C ILE A 137 6.89 15.46 9.39
N ARG A 138 7.55 16.63 9.49
CA ARG A 138 8.11 17.12 10.76
C ARG A 138 7.01 17.32 11.81
N ASP A 139 5.88 17.89 11.43
CA ASP A 139 4.78 18.17 12.35
C ASP A 139 4.06 16.88 12.77
N MET A 140 3.82 15.95 11.85
CA MET A 140 3.29 14.61 12.18
C MET A 140 4.19 13.86 13.17
N ARG A 141 5.51 13.91 12.98
CA ARG A 141 6.47 13.28 13.91
C ARG A 141 6.43 13.93 15.30
N LYS A 142 6.24 15.25 15.40
CA LYS A 142 6.08 15.94 16.69
C LYS A 142 4.80 15.48 17.40
N ILE A 143 3.69 15.41 16.67
CA ILE A 143 2.40 14.95 17.23
C ILE A 143 2.52 13.51 17.72
N LEU A 144 3.09 12.60 16.90
CA LEU A 144 3.30 11.19 17.28
C LEU A 144 4.17 11.04 18.54
N LYS A 145 5.21 11.87 18.69
CA LYS A 145 6.09 11.85 19.86
C LYS A 145 5.39 12.31 21.14
N ASN A 146 4.43 13.22 21.03
CA ASN A 146 3.73 13.82 22.16
C ASN A 146 2.40 13.14 22.51
N LYS A 147 1.91 12.21 21.68
CA LYS A 147 0.73 11.40 22.01
C LYS A 147 1.14 10.24 22.93
N PRO A 148 0.53 10.10 24.12
CA PRO A 148 0.70 8.89 24.93
C PRO A 148 0.16 7.69 24.14
N VAL A 149 0.82 6.54 24.29
CA VAL A 149 0.45 5.25 23.68
C VAL A 149 -0.87 4.78 24.24
#